data_4df83552e734c64e3e38228c74d4695d
#
_entry.id   4df83552e734c64e3e38228c74d4695d
#
_cell.length_a   1.000
_cell.length_b   1.000
_cell.length_c   1.000
_cell.angle_alpha   90.00
_cell.angle_beta   90.00
_cell.angle_gamma   90.00
#
_symmetry.space_group_name_H-M   'P 1'
#
loop_
_entity.id
_entity.type
_entity.pdbx_description
1 polymer ?
#
loop_
_entity_poly.entity_id
_entity_poly.type
_entity_poly.pdbx_seq_one_letter_code
_entity_poly.pdbx_strand_id
1 'polypeptide(L)'
;LVGSEMCIRDRNMAAVGRQRVGMMSVVRLGYNMKSHDEGGDNANSAALLNDSPSPRRVVTAASLFDGHDAAINVMRRLIQAAGAEVIHLGHDRSAQDVVDTIIQEDAHAVALSSYQGGHVEYFTYIRELLDNSGREYVRIFGGGGGTITPVEIRDLHELGITKIYSPDDGRTLGLVGMIDDLMERCNNLDLLENEMLDELDGPITPDNHGSISRLITLAENGDGSFFQEVLEKCRSRDSSRKAPVVGITGTGG
;
A
#
# COMPACT_ATOMS: atom_id res chain seq x y z
N LEU A 1 5.22 15.23 22.76
CA LEU A 1 6.00 15.18 21.53
C LEU A 1 6.08 13.72 21.11
N VAL A 2 5.09 13.26 20.38
CA VAL A 2 5.05 11.93 19.80
C VAL A 2 5.90 12.02 18.53
N GLY A 3 7.03 11.32 18.51
CA GLY A 3 7.85 11.19 17.32
C GLY A 3 7.07 10.44 16.25
N SER A 4 6.78 11.11 15.15
CA SER A 4 6.31 10.45 13.95
C SER A 4 7.48 9.60 13.43
N GLU A 5 7.46 8.31 13.75
CA GLU A 5 8.36 7.36 13.09
C GLU A 5 7.95 7.28 11.62
N MET A 6 8.85 7.68 10.77
CA MET A 6 8.69 7.72 9.34
C MET A 6 8.54 6.29 8.81
N CYS A 7 7.40 5.98 8.20
CA CYS A 7 7.23 4.73 7.47
C CYS A 7 8.32 4.62 6.40
N ILE A 8 9.17 3.61 6.51
CA ILE A 8 10.19 3.35 5.50
C ILE A 8 9.53 2.58 4.36
N ARG A 9 9.28 3.27 3.28
CA ARG A 9 8.80 2.69 2.03
C ARG A 9 10.00 2.04 1.31
N ASP A 10 10.16 0.74 1.48
CA ASP A 10 11.20 -0.03 0.79
C ASP A 10 10.78 -0.31 -0.66
N ARG A 11 11.22 0.53 -1.59
CA ARG A 11 11.05 0.25 -3.02
C ARG A 11 12.11 -0.73 -3.49
N ASN A 12 11.66 -1.88 -3.96
CA ASN A 12 12.54 -2.84 -4.59
C ASN A 12 12.93 -2.37 -6.00
N MET A 13 14.17 -1.99 -6.17
CA MET A 13 14.79 -1.81 -7.47
C MET A 13 15.25 -3.17 -7.99
N ALA A 14 14.31 -4.01 -8.44
CA ALA A 14 14.67 -5.23 -9.16
C ALA A 14 15.33 -4.84 -10.48
N ALA A 15 16.58 -5.17 -10.55
CA ALA A 15 17.48 -5.34 -11.67
C ALA A 15 16.92 -5.02 -13.09
N VAL A 16 16.87 -3.77 -13.45
CA VAL A 16 17.20 -3.31 -14.81
C VAL A 16 18.07 -2.09 -14.61
N GLY A 17 19.33 -2.20 -14.98
CA GLY A 17 20.38 -1.22 -14.72
C GLY A 17 20.03 0.18 -15.17
N ARG A 18 19.58 0.97 -14.23
CA ARG A 18 19.69 2.42 -14.20
C ARG A 18 19.56 2.86 -12.75
N GLN A 19 20.61 3.46 -12.22
CA GLN A 19 20.57 4.23 -11.00
C GLN A 19 19.42 5.24 -11.09
N ARG A 20 18.35 5.03 -10.31
CA ARG A 20 17.39 6.07 -9.98
C ARG A 20 17.67 6.47 -8.53
N VAL A 21 18.23 7.64 -8.41
CA VAL A 21 18.31 8.43 -7.18
C VAL A 21 16.91 8.52 -6.58
N GLY A 22 16.80 8.25 -5.26
CA GLY A 22 15.54 8.32 -4.54
C GLY A 22 14.87 9.68 -4.72
N MET A 23 13.84 9.69 -5.53
CA MET A 23 12.92 10.83 -5.63
C MET A 23 11.70 10.48 -4.78
N MET A 24 11.47 11.26 -3.72
CA MET A 24 10.11 11.45 -3.22
C MET A 24 9.23 11.71 -4.43
N SER A 25 8.17 10.92 -4.61
CA SER A 25 7.20 11.15 -5.68
C SER A 25 6.51 12.47 -5.41
N VAL A 26 7.07 13.54 -5.96
CA VAL A 26 6.34 14.78 -6.12
C VAL A 26 5.38 14.52 -7.27
N VAL A 27 4.09 14.55 -7.01
CA VAL A 27 3.07 14.60 -8.06
C VAL A 27 3.46 15.73 -9.01
N ARG A 28 3.93 15.37 -10.20
CA ARG A 28 4.30 16.33 -11.22
C ARG A 28 3.01 16.83 -11.87
N LEU A 29 2.33 17.75 -11.18
CA LEU A 29 1.27 18.53 -11.78
C LEU A 29 1.86 19.25 -12.99
N GLY A 30 1.50 18.80 -14.19
CA GLY A 30 2.00 19.32 -15.44
C GLY A 30 1.68 20.82 -15.58
N TYR A 31 2.62 21.66 -15.27
CA TYR A 31 2.60 23.05 -15.67
C TYR A 31 3.29 23.13 -17.03
N ASN A 32 2.49 23.37 -18.06
CA ASN A 32 2.97 23.57 -19.43
C ASN A 32 3.60 24.94 -19.52
N MET A 33 4.89 25.05 -19.20
CA MET A 33 5.69 26.21 -19.58
C MET A 33 6.05 26.06 -21.05
N LYS A 34 5.41 26.84 -21.91
CA LYS A 34 5.88 27.07 -23.26
C LYS A 34 7.28 27.70 -23.17
N SER A 35 8.31 26.92 -23.40
CA SER A 35 9.61 27.42 -23.81
C SER A 35 9.78 27.12 -25.31
N HIS A 36 10.12 28.17 -26.05
CA HIS A 36 10.45 28.12 -27.46
C HIS A 36 11.64 27.19 -27.76
N ASP A 37 11.49 26.45 -28.89
CA ASP A 37 12.49 25.88 -29.81
C ASP A 37 13.62 24.98 -29.25
N GLU A 38 13.72 23.81 -29.75
CA GLU A 38 14.31 23.23 -30.96
C GLU A 38 14.21 21.69 -30.91
N GLY A 39 14.06 21.10 -32.07
CA GLY A 39 13.67 19.74 -32.35
C GLY A 39 14.58 18.65 -31.78
N GLY A 40 13.97 17.54 -31.50
CA GLY A 40 14.63 16.27 -31.17
C GLY A 40 13.63 15.27 -30.59
N ASP A 41 13.40 14.23 -31.35
CA ASP A 41 12.52 13.07 -31.08
C ASP A 41 12.53 12.58 -29.62
N ASN A 42 11.58 13.01 -28.79
CA ASN A 42 11.37 12.51 -27.43
C ASN A 42 9.93 12.02 -27.17
N ALA A 43 9.19 11.68 -28.24
CA ALA A 43 7.82 11.14 -28.09
C ALA A 43 7.76 9.67 -27.64
N ASN A 44 8.90 8.97 -27.57
CA ASN A 44 8.93 7.52 -27.28
C ASN A 44 9.29 7.14 -25.84
N SER A 45 9.64 8.11 -24.98
CA SER A 45 10.02 7.78 -23.58
C SER A 45 8.86 7.74 -22.61
N ALA A 46 7.73 8.37 -22.91
CA ALA A 46 6.55 8.38 -22.06
C ALA A 46 5.68 7.13 -22.26
N ALA A 47 5.69 6.54 -23.46
CA ALA A 47 4.90 5.36 -23.80
C ALA A 47 5.45 4.05 -23.24
N LEU A 48 6.71 4.01 -22.80
CA LEU A 48 7.35 2.79 -22.27
C LEU A 48 7.18 2.59 -20.77
N LEU A 49 6.48 3.49 -20.08
CA LEU A 49 6.27 3.41 -18.62
C LEU A 49 4.93 2.78 -18.21
N ASN A 50 4.04 2.52 -19.16
CA ASN A 50 2.64 2.16 -18.86
C ASN A 50 2.30 0.67 -19.06
N ASP A 51 3.26 -0.21 -19.37
CA ASP A 51 2.96 -1.63 -19.64
C ASP A 51 3.24 -2.58 -18.46
N SER A 52 3.71 -2.06 -17.32
CA SER A 52 3.88 -2.90 -16.13
C SER A 52 2.71 -2.66 -15.17
N PRO A 53 1.99 -3.70 -14.75
CA PRO A 53 0.93 -3.55 -13.78
C PRO A 53 1.50 -2.89 -12.51
N SER A 54 0.71 -1.99 -11.94
CA SER A 54 1.04 -1.32 -10.68
C SER A 54 1.45 -2.34 -9.61
N PRO A 55 2.58 -2.15 -8.91
CA PRO A 55 2.99 -3.09 -7.87
C PRO A 55 1.95 -3.15 -6.77
N ARG A 56 1.66 -4.36 -6.28
CA ARG A 56 0.76 -4.55 -5.15
C ARG A 56 1.41 -3.99 -3.89
N ARG A 57 0.70 -3.12 -3.16
CA ARG A 57 1.17 -2.56 -1.88
C ARG A 57 0.72 -3.44 -0.73
N VAL A 58 1.67 -3.87 0.09
CA VAL A 58 1.44 -4.75 1.23
C VAL A 58 2.04 -4.14 2.49
N VAL A 59 1.19 -3.84 3.46
CA VAL A 59 1.63 -3.43 4.79
C VAL A 59 2.07 -4.66 5.58
N THR A 60 3.17 -4.59 6.32
CA THR A 60 3.66 -5.70 7.15
C THR A 60 3.97 -5.23 8.56
N ALA A 61 3.56 -6.01 9.58
CA ALA A 61 3.81 -5.70 10.98
C ALA A 61 3.82 -6.96 11.85
N ALA A 62 4.43 -6.87 13.03
CA ALA A 62 4.14 -7.77 14.13
C ALA A 62 3.09 -7.14 15.07
N SER A 63 2.21 -7.98 15.62
CA SER A 63 1.10 -7.56 16.46
C SER A 63 1.54 -6.84 17.73
N LEU A 64 0.60 -6.12 18.34
CA LEU A 64 0.82 -5.42 19.61
C LEU A 64 1.34 -6.39 20.68
N PHE A 65 2.33 -5.96 21.44
CA PHE A 65 3.05 -6.73 22.46
C PHE A 65 3.82 -7.95 21.94
N ASP A 66 4.02 -8.05 20.63
CA ASP A 66 4.81 -9.11 20.01
C ASP A 66 6.17 -8.57 19.54
N GLY A 67 7.23 -9.02 20.21
CA GLY A 67 8.61 -8.70 19.86
C GLY A 67 9.27 -9.73 18.92
N HIS A 68 8.50 -10.73 18.40
CA HIS A 68 9.03 -11.74 17.50
C HIS A 68 9.06 -11.23 16.06
N ASP A 69 9.99 -10.34 15.75
CA ASP A 69 10.08 -9.67 14.45
C ASP A 69 10.83 -10.47 13.38
N ALA A 70 11.58 -11.52 13.76
CA ALA A 70 12.40 -12.27 12.81
C ALA A 70 11.57 -12.88 11.67
N ALA A 71 10.41 -13.46 11.98
CA ALA A 71 9.54 -14.08 10.98
C ALA A 71 9.02 -13.04 9.98
N ILE A 72 8.44 -11.96 10.47
CA ILE A 72 7.90 -10.92 9.58
C ILE A 72 8.99 -10.23 8.76
N ASN A 73 10.19 -10.09 9.31
CA ASN A 73 11.34 -9.55 8.59
C ASN A 73 11.80 -10.45 7.41
N VAL A 74 11.70 -11.76 7.55
CA VAL A 74 11.93 -12.69 6.44
C VAL A 74 10.80 -12.59 5.42
N MET A 75 9.54 -12.67 5.87
CA MET A 75 8.37 -12.65 4.99
C MET A 75 8.27 -11.36 4.17
N ARG A 76 8.50 -10.19 4.77
CA ARG A 76 8.47 -8.91 4.05
C ARG A 76 9.48 -8.85 2.90
N ARG A 77 10.67 -9.44 3.09
CA ARG A 77 11.69 -9.49 2.03
C ARG A 77 11.30 -10.43 0.90
N LEU A 78 10.63 -11.53 1.21
CA LEU A 78 10.13 -12.45 0.19
C LEU A 78 8.96 -11.83 -0.58
N ILE A 79 8.03 -11.15 0.10
CA ILE A 79 6.92 -10.40 -0.52
C ILE A 79 7.49 -9.32 -1.46
N GLN A 80 8.51 -8.60 -1.00
CA GLN A 80 9.20 -7.60 -1.81
C GLN A 80 9.91 -8.23 -3.02
N ALA A 81 10.59 -9.36 -2.85
CA ALA A 81 11.24 -10.08 -3.94
C ALA A 81 10.24 -10.63 -4.98
N ALA A 82 9.00 -10.91 -4.56
CA ALA A 82 7.90 -11.30 -5.45
C ALA A 82 7.30 -10.12 -6.24
N GLY A 83 7.82 -8.90 -6.08
CA GLY A 83 7.44 -7.72 -6.85
C GLY A 83 6.44 -6.78 -6.16
N ALA A 84 6.04 -7.06 -4.91
CA ALA A 84 5.20 -6.14 -4.16
C ALA A 84 5.99 -4.93 -3.63
N GLU A 85 5.31 -3.81 -3.50
CA GLU A 85 5.76 -2.68 -2.70
C GLU A 85 5.39 -2.94 -1.24
N VAL A 86 6.39 -2.99 -0.35
CA VAL A 86 6.19 -3.34 1.05
C VAL A 86 6.39 -2.15 1.96
N ILE A 87 5.38 -1.86 2.77
CA ILE A 87 5.41 -0.86 3.83
C ILE A 87 5.54 -1.61 5.16
N HIS A 88 6.71 -1.52 5.79
CA HIS A 88 7.01 -2.28 6.99
C HIS A 88 6.94 -1.40 8.24
N LEU A 89 6.05 -1.74 9.16
CA LEU A 89 5.85 -1.00 10.41
C LEU A 89 6.74 -1.48 11.57
N GLY A 90 7.38 -2.63 11.43
CA GLY A 90 8.16 -3.23 12.51
C GLY A 90 7.28 -4.05 13.46
N HIS A 91 7.72 -4.13 14.71
CA HIS A 91 7.06 -4.91 15.77
C HIS A 91 6.21 -4.02 16.69
N ASP A 92 5.40 -4.66 17.53
CA ASP A 92 4.63 -4.00 18.61
C ASP A 92 3.69 -2.91 18.06
N ARG A 93 2.91 -3.25 17.03
CA ARG A 93 2.01 -2.29 16.38
C ARG A 93 0.56 -2.49 16.81
N SER A 94 -0.09 -1.36 17.15
CA SER A 94 -1.51 -1.36 17.42
C SER A 94 -2.33 -1.64 16.15
N ALA A 95 -3.55 -2.15 16.30
CA ALA A 95 -4.46 -2.34 15.18
C ALA A 95 -4.76 -1.01 14.46
N GLN A 96 -4.86 0.08 15.22
CA GLN A 96 -5.10 1.41 14.68
C GLN A 96 -3.92 1.89 13.80
N ASP A 97 -2.67 1.77 14.28
CA ASP A 97 -1.49 2.15 13.49
C ASP A 97 -1.42 1.40 12.15
N VAL A 98 -1.78 0.11 12.19
CA VAL A 98 -1.82 -0.74 10.99
C VAL A 98 -2.88 -0.26 10.02
N VAL A 99 -4.11 -0.01 10.49
CA VAL A 99 -5.22 0.43 9.64
C VAL A 99 -4.99 1.83 9.09
N ASP A 100 -4.50 2.76 9.91
CA ASP A 100 -4.16 4.11 9.45
C ASP A 100 -3.11 4.07 8.34
N THR A 101 -2.11 3.19 8.46
CA THR A 101 -1.11 3.00 7.42
C THR A 101 -1.71 2.40 6.14
N ILE A 102 -2.60 1.41 6.26
CA ILE A 102 -3.29 0.82 5.11
C ILE A 102 -4.05 1.90 4.33
N ILE A 103 -4.76 2.77 5.04
CA ILE A 103 -5.52 3.88 4.44
C ILE A 103 -4.59 4.91 3.81
N GLN A 104 -3.52 5.32 4.50
CA GLN A 104 -2.58 6.34 4.04
C GLN A 104 -1.76 5.90 2.83
N GLU A 105 -1.45 4.63 2.72
CA GLU A 105 -0.67 4.04 1.64
C GLU A 105 -1.55 3.42 0.53
N ASP A 106 -2.88 3.47 0.68
CA ASP A 106 -3.84 2.85 -0.23
C ASP A 106 -3.44 1.39 -0.53
N ALA A 107 -3.24 0.61 0.53
CA ALA A 107 -2.67 -0.71 0.41
C ALA A 107 -3.70 -1.77 -0.03
N HIS A 108 -3.26 -2.76 -0.79
CA HIS A 108 -4.06 -3.90 -1.25
C HIS A 108 -4.21 -4.96 -0.15
N ALA A 109 -3.19 -5.07 0.71
CA ALA A 109 -3.15 -6.12 1.70
C ALA A 109 -2.31 -5.74 2.92
N VAL A 110 -2.53 -6.51 3.99
CA VAL A 110 -1.68 -6.50 5.17
C VAL A 110 -1.25 -7.92 5.52
N ALA A 111 0.02 -8.10 5.89
CA ALA A 111 0.57 -9.36 6.36
C ALA A 111 1.12 -9.18 7.78
N LEU A 112 0.58 -9.93 8.72
CA LEU A 112 0.82 -9.78 10.14
C LEU A 112 1.42 -11.05 10.75
N SER A 113 2.39 -10.89 11.64
CA SER A 113 2.84 -11.97 12.50
C SER A 113 2.31 -11.78 13.92
N SER A 114 1.90 -12.88 14.56
CA SER A 114 1.47 -12.85 15.95
C SER A 114 1.82 -14.17 16.64
N TYR A 115 2.78 -14.13 17.54
CA TYR A 115 3.27 -15.28 18.31
C TYR A 115 2.84 -15.27 19.76
N GLN A 116 1.85 -14.44 20.12
CA GLN A 116 1.34 -14.35 21.48
C GLN A 116 -0.18 -14.50 21.52
N GLY A 117 -0.73 -14.68 22.73
CA GLY A 117 -2.18 -14.67 22.96
C GLY A 117 -2.81 -13.34 22.57
N GLY A 118 -4.11 -13.33 22.27
CA GLY A 118 -4.83 -12.12 21.83
C GLY A 118 -4.79 -11.90 20.31
N HIS A 119 -4.28 -12.87 19.55
CA HIS A 119 -4.25 -12.79 18.08
C HIS A 119 -5.67 -12.79 17.48
N VAL A 120 -6.62 -13.53 18.04
CA VAL A 120 -8.01 -13.55 17.55
C VAL A 120 -8.61 -12.16 17.63
N GLU A 121 -8.53 -11.53 18.80
CA GLU A 121 -9.03 -10.17 19.03
C GLU A 121 -8.32 -9.14 18.15
N TYR A 122 -7.01 -9.28 17.98
CA TYR A 122 -6.22 -8.37 17.17
C TYR A 122 -6.61 -8.41 15.69
N PHE A 123 -6.71 -9.62 15.09
CA PHE A 123 -7.13 -9.77 13.70
C PHE A 123 -8.57 -9.33 13.49
N THR A 124 -9.48 -9.72 14.40
CA THR A 124 -10.89 -9.32 14.33
C THR A 124 -11.04 -7.81 14.39
N TYR A 125 -10.33 -7.16 15.30
CA TYR A 125 -10.39 -5.71 15.46
C TYR A 125 -9.83 -4.96 14.22
N ILE A 126 -8.77 -5.46 13.59
CA ILE A 126 -8.28 -4.90 12.32
C ILE A 126 -9.36 -5.03 11.24
N ARG A 127 -10.04 -6.18 11.13
CA ARG A 127 -11.13 -6.35 10.16
C ARG A 127 -12.25 -5.34 10.40
N GLU A 128 -12.70 -5.21 11.65
CA GLU A 128 -13.74 -4.24 12.03
C GLU A 128 -13.35 -2.79 11.69
N LEU A 129 -12.11 -2.40 11.97
CA LEU A 129 -11.62 -1.06 11.65
C LEU A 129 -11.57 -0.81 10.15
N LEU A 130 -11.16 -1.79 9.35
CA LEU A 130 -11.13 -1.69 7.89
C LEU A 130 -12.55 -1.60 7.32
N ASP A 131 -13.49 -2.43 7.81
CA ASP A 131 -14.89 -2.40 7.38
C ASP A 131 -15.54 -1.05 7.71
N ASN A 132 -15.30 -0.53 8.91
CA ASN A 132 -15.81 0.78 9.32
C ASN A 132 -15.19 1.95 8.53
N SER A 133 -14.07 1.71 7.86
CA SER A 133 -13.36 2.70 7.04
C SER A 133 -13.62 2.55 5.53
N GLY A 134 -14.57 1.67 5.12
CA GLY A 134 -14.85 1.42 3.71
C GLY A 134 -13.70 0.69 3.00
N ARG A 135 -12.95 -0.16 3.72
CA ARG A 135 -11.77 -0.89 3.21
C ARG A 135 -11.97 -2.40 3.29
N GLU A 136 -13.21 -2.88 3.09
CA GLU A 136 -13.58 -4.30 3.13
C GLU A 136 -12.80 -5.14 2.13
N TYR A 137 -12.36 -4.54 1.04
CA TYR A 137 -11.58 -5.18 -0.01
C TYR A 137 -10.16 -5.55 0.41
N VAL A 138 -9.61 -4.90 1.43
CA VAL A 138 -8.23 -5.15 1.87
C VAL A 138 -8.05 -6.59 2.35
N ARG A 139 -7.07 -7.27 1.77
CA ARG A 139 -6.73 -8.65 2.11
C ARG A 139 -5.91 -8.73 3.39
N ILE A 140 -6.34 -9.55 4.34
CA ILE A 140 -5.64 -9.74 5.62
C ILE A 140 -5.00 -11.11 5.64
N PHE A 141 -3.68 -11.13 5.75
CA PHE A 141 -2.88 -12.34 5.88
C PHE A 141 -2.22 -12.37 7.25
N GLY A 142 -2.07 -13.57 7.80
CA GLY A 142 -1.43 -13.72 9.08
C GLY A 142 -0.67 -15.02 9.26
N GLY A 143 0.14 -15.06 10.30
CA GLY A 143 0.82 -16.25 10.76
C GLY A 143 1.35 -16.05 12.17
N GLY A 144 1.52 -17.13 12.89
CA GLY A 144 2.00 -17.12 14.29
C GLY A 144 2.53 -18.49 14.73
N GLY A 145 2.99 -19.28 13.76
CA GLY A 145 3.43 -20.64 14.01
C GLY A 145 2.33 -21.48 14.67
N GLY A 146 2.69 -22.26 15.68
CA GLY A 146 1.74 -23.10 16.41
C GLY A 146 0.91 -22.37 17.48
N THR A 147 1.05 -21.06 17.62
CA THR A 147 0.29 -20.26 18.60
C THR A 147 -1.17 -20.13 18.19
N ILE A 148 -1.43 -20.01 16.88
CA ILE A 148 -2.78 -19.93 16.33
C ILE A 148 -3.25 -21.35 16.02
N THR A 149 -4.27 -21.80 16.73
CA THR A 149 -4.79 -23.18 16.59
C THR A 149 -5.61 -23.36 15.32
N PRO A 150 -5.77 -24.60 14.82
CA PRO A 150 -6.60 -24.87 13.64
C PRO A 150 -8.08 -24.46 13.79
N VAL A 151 -8.59 -24.40 15.03
CA VAL A 151 -9.96 -23.93 15.31
C VAL A 151 -10.01 -22.43 15.10
N GLU A 152 -9.11 -21.69 15.74
CA GLU A 152 -9.03 -20.23 15.62
C GLU A 152 -8.77 -19.78 14.17
N ILE A 153 -7.97 -20.55 13.40
CA ILE A 153 -7.76 -20.28 11.97
C ILE A 153 -9.09 -20.34 11.20
N ARG A 154 -9.93 -21.34 11.46
CA ARG A 154 -11.25 -21.43 10.82
C ARG A 154 -12.15 -20.28 11.21
N ASP A 155 -12.21 -19.97 12.51
CA ASP A 155 -13.04 -18.89 13.05
C ASP A 155 -12.61 -17.54 12.45
N LEU A 156 -11.31 -17.28 12.33
CA LEU A 156 -10.77 -16.08 11.71
C LEU A 156 -11.11 -16.00 10.21
N HIS A 157 -11.04 -17.11 9.47
CA HIS A 157 -11.45 -17.12 8.08
C HIS A 157 -12.96 -16.82 7.91
N GLU A 158 -13.81 -17.32 8.81
CA GLU A 158 -15.25 -17.02 8.82
C GLU A 158 -15.53 -15.54 9.11
N LEU A 159 -14.65 -14.87 9.87
CA LEU A 159 -14.69 -13.44 10.16
C LEU A 159 -14.11 -12.56 9.03
N GLY A 160 -13.73 -13.14 7.89
CA GLY A 160 -13.25 -12.38 6.73
C GLY A 160 -11.73 -12.16 6.70
N ILE A 161 -10.95 -12.85 7.54
CA ILE A 161 -9.49 -12.88 7.38
C ILE A 161 -9.16 -13.76 6.17
N THR A 162 -8.41 -13.22 5.23
CA THR A 162 -8.17 -13.86 3.92
C THR A 162 -7.43 -15.19 4.05
N LYS A 163 -6.35 -15.22 4.84
CA LYS A 163 -5.58 -16.43 5.09
C LYS A 163 -4.69 -16.30 6.32
N ILE A 164 -4.79 -17.28 7.20
CA ILE A 164 -3.80 -17.51 8.26
C ILE A 164 -2.96 -18.71 7.84
N TYR A 165 -1.66 -18.51 7.69
CA TYR A 165 -0.71 -19.56 7.33
C TYR A 165 -0.32 -20.35 8.57
N SER A 166 -0.68 -21.64 8.56
CA SER A 166 -0.34 -22.58 9.62
C SER A 166 1.07 -23.16 9.42
N PRO A 167 1.64 -23.85 10.43
CA PRO A 167 2.87 -24.60 10.26
C PRO A 167 2.77 -25.70 9.18
N ASP A 168 1.57 -26.23 8.95
CA ASP A 168 1.32 -27.23 7.91
C ASP A 168 1.37 -26.61 6.50
N ASP A 169 0.84 -25.42 6.34
CA ASP A 169 1.01 -24.64 5.10
C ASP A 169 2.50 -24.42 4.81
N GLY A 170 3.29 -24.05 5.85
CA GLY A 170 4.73 -23.86 5.71
C GLY A 170 5.47 -25.14 5.32
N ARG A 171 5.04 -26.32 5.81
CA ARG A 171 5.63 -27.61 5.41
C ARG A 171 5.25 -28.03 3.99
N THR A 172 4.04 -27.74 3.57
CA THR A 172 3.48 -28.18 2.28
C THR A 172 3.88 -27.25 1.15
N LEU A 173 3.76 -25.95 1.34
CA LEU A 173 4.01 -24.92 0.32
C LEU A 173 5.45 -24.40 0.36
N GLY A 174 6.09 -24.47 1.51
CA GLY A 174 7.33 -23.73 1.78
C GLY A 174 7.09 -22.23 1.84
N LEU A 175 8.14 -21.47 2.16
CA LEU A 175 8.04 -20.02 2.27
C LEU A 175 7.69 -19.37 0.92
N VAL A 176 8.29 -19.83 -0.16
CA VAL A 176 8.04 -19.28 -1.50
C VAL A 176 6.59 -19.51 -1.92
N GLY A 177 6.08 -20.74 -1.79
CA GLY A 177 4.69 -21.05 -2.15
C GLY A 177 3.65 -20.32 -1.30
N MET A 178 3.96 -20.00 -0.04
CA MET A 178 3.09 -19.14 0.79
C MET A 178 3.03 -17.70 0.24
N ILE A 179 4.17 -17.18 -0.25
CA ILE A 179 4.21 -15.85 -0.85
C ILE A 179 3.51 -15.83 -2.21
N ASP A 180 3.68 -16.87 -3.02
CA ASP A 180 2.98 -17.00 -4.31
C ASP A 180 1.46 -17.02 -4.10
N ASP A 181 0.94 -17.76 -3.11
CA ASP A 181 -0.48 -17.77 -2.73
C ASP A 181 -0.96 -16.39 -2.26
N LEU A 182 -0.16 -15.68 -1.45
CA LEU A 182 -0.47 -14.32 -1.02
C LEU A 182 -0.57 -13.37 -2.22
N MET A 183 0.41 -13.40 -3.11
CA MET A 183 0.45 -12.53 -4.29
C MET A 183 -0.69 -12.83 -5.27
N GLU A 184 -1.01 -14.11 -5.50
CA GLU A 184 -2.14 -14.52 -6.32
C GLU A 184 -3.46 -13.96 -5.80
N ARG A 185 -3.69 -14.03 -4.48
CA ARG A 185 -4.90 -13.47 -3.84
C ARG A 185 -4.96 -11.94 -3.93
N CYS A 186 -3.81 -11.26 -3.98
CA CYS A 186 -3.74 -9.82 -4.17
C CYS A 186 -3.92 -9.41 -5.64
N ASN A 187 -3.54 -10.24 -6.61
CA ASN A 187 -3.59 -9.90 -8.03
C ASN A 187 -5.00 -9.70 -8.58
N ASN A 188 -6.00 -10.29 -7.92
CA ASN A 188 -7.42 -10.15 -8.28
C ASN A 188 -8.06 -8.85 -7.75
N LEU A 189 -7.28 -7.98 -7.14
CA LEU A 189 -7.76 -6.70 -6.61
C LEU A 189 -7.20 -5.55 -7.43
N ASP A 190 -8.07 -4.84 -8.15
CA ASP A 190 -7.72 -3.62 -8.86
C ASP A 190 -8.31 -2.41 -8.14
N LEU A 191 -7.44 -1.59 -7.54
CA LEU A 191 -7.84 -0.37 -6.81
C LEU A 191 -8.29 0.77 -7.75
N LEU A 192 -8.16 0.59 -9.07
CA LEU A 192 -8.55 1.56 -10.07
C LEU A 192 -9.88 1.22 -10.76
N GLU A 193 -10.55 0.15 -10.33
CA GLU A 193 -11.92 -0.13 -10.78
C GLU A 193 -12.88 0.99 -10.36
N ASN A 194 -13.88 1.25 -11.19
CA ASN A 194 -14.81 2.37 -11.00
C ASN A 194 -15.48 2.39 -9.61
N GLU A 195 -15.84 1.22 -9.06
CA GLU A 195 -16.42 1.09 -7.74
C GLU A 195 -15.49 1.57 -6.61
N MET A 196 -14.19 1.39 -6.79
CA MET A 196 -13.16 1.83 -5.86
C MET A 196 -12.87 3.34 -5.97
N LEU A 197 -13.31 3.97 -7.04
CA LEU A 197 -13.10 5.39 -7.31
C LEU A 197 -14.28 6.28 -6.82
N ASP A 198 -15.40 5.67 -6.46
CA ASP A 198 -16.58 6.39 -5.93
C ASP A 198 -16.25 7.16 -4.64
N GLU A 199 -15.26 6.71 -3.88
CA GLU A 199 -14.76 7.43 -2.70
C GLU A 199 -14.23 8.84 -3.01
N LEU A 200 -13.84 9.09 -4.27
CA LEU A 200 -13.34 10.39 -4.70
C LEU A 200 -14.47 11.41 -4.96
N ASP A 201 -15.73 11.01 -4.90
CA ASP A 201 -16.88 11.93 -5.07
C ASP A 201 -17.08 12.84 -3.85
N GLY A 202 -16.46 12.53 -2.71
CA GLY A 202 -16.45 13.35 -1.51
C GLY A 202 -15.52 14.57 -1.58
N PRO A 203 -15.62 15.48 -0.60
CA PRO A 203 -14.68 16.61 -0.50
C PRO A 203 -13.29 16.09 -0.13
N ILE A 204 -12.28 16.51 -0.90
CA ILE A 204 -10.88 16.21 -0.58
C ILE A 204 -10.40 17.27 0.40
N THR A 205 -10.24 16.85 1.64
CA THR A 205 -9.71 17.68 2.73
C THR A 205 -8.38 17.12 3.20
N PRO A 206 -7.53 17.92 3.85
CA PRO A 206 -6.24 17.45 4.40
C PRO A 206 -6.38 16.25 5.36
N ASP A 207 -7.54 16.11 5.99
CA ASP A 207 -7.81 15.04 6.97
C ASP A 207 -8.36 13.77 6.31
N ASN A 208 -8.74 13.84 5.02
CA ASN A 208 -9.23 12.68 4.28
C ASN A 208 -8.06 11.94 3.62
N HIS A 209 -7.29 11.23 4.43
CA HIS A 209 -6.11 10.48 3.99
C HIS A 209 -6.44 9.42 2.94
N GLY A 210 -7.61 8.76 3.05
CA GLY A 210 -8.05 7.73 2.12
C GLY A 210 -8.27 8.26 0.70
N SER A 211 -8.97 9.40 0.56
CA SER A 211 -9.16 10.02 -0.76
C SER A 211 -7.84 10.56 -1.32
N ILE A 212 -6.97 11.10 -0.48
CA ILE A 212 -5.66 11.60 -0.92
C ILE A 212 -4.79 10.45 -1.45
N SER A 213 -4.69 9.35 -0.71
CA SER A 213 -3.87 8.20 -1.11
C SER A 213 -4.41 7.55 -2.38
N ARG A 214 -5.74 7.45 -2.54
CA ARG A 214 -6.38 6.95 -3.75
C ARG A 214 -6.10 7.87 -4.96
N LEU A 215 -6.13 9.18 -4.79
CA LEU A 215 -5.76 10.13 -5.85
C LEU A 215 -4.29 9.98 -6.26
N ILE A 216 -3.39 9.73 -5.33
CA ILE A 216 -1.98 9.47 -5.63
C ILE A 216 -1.85 8.17 -6.43
N THR A 217 -2.55 7.10 -6.03
CA THR A 217 -2.58 5.84 -6.76
C THR A 217 -3.08 6.03 -8.18
N LEU A 218 -4.18 6.77 -8.34
CA LEU A 218 -4.74 7.09 -9.66
C LEU A 218 -3.78 7.91 -10.52
N ALA A 219 -3.08 8.88 -9.93
CA ALA A 219 -2.10 9.71 -10.64
C ALA A 219 -0.86 8.91 -11.10
N GLU A 220 -0.46 7.91 -10.34
CA GLU A 220 0.70 7.07 -10.65
C GLU A 220 0.38 5.98 -11.68
N ASN A 221 -0.81 5.42 -11.65
CA ASN A 221 -1.12 4.17 -12.34
C ASN A 221 -2.41 4.21 -13.17
N GLY A 222 -3.22 5.25 -13.00
CA GLY A 222 -4.52 5.36 -13.65
C GLY A 222 -4.45 5.87 -15.10
N ASP A 223 -5.57 5.76 -15.79
CA ASP A 223 -5.79 6.44 -17.04
C ASP A 223 -5.77 7.96 -16.82
N GLY A 224 -4.90 8.64 -17.56
CA GLY A 224 -4.71 10.09 -17.46
C GLY A 224 -6.00 10.88 -17.73
N SER A 225 -6.97 10.36 -18.47
CA SER A 225 -8.25 11.02 -18.76
C SER A 225 -9.12 11.09 -17.51
N PHE A 226 -9.26 9.99 -16.78
CA PHE A 226 -10.04 9.95 -15.54
C PHE A 226 -9.39 10.78 -14.42
N PHE A 227 -8.07 10.74 -14.31
CA PHE A 227 -7.33 11.59 -13.37
C PHE A 227 -7.59 13.08 -13.61
N GLN A 228 -7.62 13.53 -14.87
CA GLN A 228 -7.92 14.93 -15.21
C GLN A 228 -9.35 15.31 -14.84
N GLU A 229 -10.33 14.43 -15.05
CA GLU A 229 -11.73 14.66 -14.64
C GLU A 229 -11.83 14.86 -13.12
N VAL A 230 -11.23 13.98 -12.33
CA VAL A 230 -11.20 14.09 -10.87
C VAL A 230 -10.48 15.37 -10.44
N LEU A 231 -9.37 15.70 -11.08
CA LEU A 231 -8.61 16.93 -10.79
C LEU A 231 -9.43 18.19 -11.05
N GLU A 232 -10.22 18.21 -12.13
CA GLU A 232 -11.12 19.31 -12.45
C GLU A 232 -12.25 19.43 -11.42
N LYS A 233 -12.86 18.31 -11.01
CA LYS A 233 -13.83 18.28 -9.91
C LYS A 233 -13.24 18.85 -8.62
N CYS A 234 -12.02 18.50 -8.28
CA CYS A 234 -11.33 19.04 -7.10
C CYS A 234 -11.07 20.55 -7.22
N ARG A 235 -10.60 21.02 -8.38
CA ARG A 235 -10.32 22.44 -8.64
C ARG A 235 -11.58 23.31 -8.63
N SER A 236 -12.70 22.80 -9.12
CA SER A 236 -13.97 23.52 -9.15
C SER A 236 -14.56 23.74 -7.75
N ARG A 237 -14.24 22.86 -6.81
CA ARG A 237 -14.74 22.93 -5.42
C ARG A 237 -13.97 23.92 -4.54
N ASP A 238 -12.72 24.22 -4.85
CA ASP A 238 -11.87 25.12 -4.04
C ASP A 238 -11.24 26.26 -4.88
N SER A 239 -12.10 27.10 -5.45
CA SER A 239 -11.63 28.30 -6.17
C SER A 239 -11.09 29.42 -5.26
N SER A 240 -11.20 29.28 -3.94
CA SER A 240 -10.94 30.37 -2.98
C SER A 240 -9.54 30.35 -2.33
N ARG A 241 -8.80 29.23 -2.38
CA ARG A 241 -7.48 29.11 -1.74
C ARG A 241 -6.39 28.78 -2.75
N LYS A 242 -5.66 29.80 -3.15
CA LYS A 242 -4.35 29.62 -3.85
C LYS A 242 -3.28 29.44 -2.78
N ALA A 243 -3.05 28.22 -2.34
CA ALA A 243 -1.90 27.92 -1.52
C ALA A 243 -0.61 28.08 -2.36
N PRO A 244 0.43 28.77 -1.86
CA PRO A 244 1.70 28.83 -2.56
C PRO A 244 2.34 27.44 -2.58
N VAL A 245 2.79 27.00 -3.74
CA VAL A 245 3.54 25.74 -3.89
C VAL A 245 5.02 26.05 -3.81
N VAL A 246 5.69 25.53 -2.79
CA VAL A 246 7.15 25.67 -2.62
C VAL A 246 7.81 24.33 -2.90
N GLY A 247 8.63 24.29 -3.95
CA GLY A 247 9.47 23.13 -4.26
C GLY A 247 10.85 23.30 -3.61
N ILE A 248 11.28 22.32 -2.81
CA ILE A 248 12.64 22.25 -2.28
C ILE A 248 13.38 21.16 -3.04
N THR A 249 14.40 21.55 -3.79
CA THR A 249 15.26 20.62 -4.52
C THR A 249 16.67 20.67 -3.93
N GLY A 250 17.28 19.51 -3.78
CA GLY A 250 18.67 19.38 -3.35
C GLY A 250 19.44 18.47 -4.32
N THR A 251 20.71 18.77 -4.53
CA THR A 251 21.62 17.80 -5.12
C THR A 251 21.87 16.75 -4.05
N GLY A 252 21.28 15.56 -4.25
CA GLY A 252 21.49 14.45 -3.34
C GLY A 252 22.98 14.16 -3.17
N GLY A 253 23.41 14.08 -1.91
CA GLY A 253 24.75 13.63 -1.54
C GLY A 253 24.83 12.11 -1.55
#